data_93eaf7ca787b0ff762c2ac512dfa5ffa
#
_entry.id   93eaf7ca787b0ff762c2ac512dfa5ffa
#
_cell.length_a   1.000
_cell.length_b   1.000
_cell.length_c   1.000
_cell.angle_alpha   90.00
_cell.angle_beta   90.00
_cell.angle_gamma   90.00
#
_symmetry.space_group_name_H-M   'P 1'
#
loop_
_entity.id
_entity.type
_entity.pdbx_description
1 polymer ?
#
loop_
_entity_poly.entity_id
_entity_poly.type
_entity_poly.pdbx_seq_one_letter_code
_entity_poly.pdbx_strand_id
1 'polypeptide(L)'
;MKIWLNNLKEGDIFYHIMFNKVCKCKHLGDAHNMNYRMPMVKFEILEEKDLGFNTSSYLYDDNKFEDFVNQYVYDNVEEAIQALFEKLETDLKDVQNQINKTKLELENLLLLENKLKNILKENDGKNNKENIKES
;
A
#
# COMPACT_ATOMS: atom_id res chain seq x y z
N MET A 1 -18.17 5.60 -13.81
CA MET A 1 -17.58 4.56 -14.67
C MET A 1 -16.07 4.69 -14.69
N LYS A 2 -15.40 3.59 -14.63
CA LYS A 2 -13.95 3.53 -14.73
C LYS A 2 -13.52 3.86 -16.16
N ILE A 3 -12.64 4.82 -16.32
CA ILE A 3 -12.25 5.36 -17.63
C ILE A 3 -10.73 5.33 -17.76
N TRP A 4 -10.24 4.98 -18.95
CA TRP A 4 -8.83 5.16 -19.27
C TRP A 4 -8.51 6.63 -19.43
N LEU A 5 -7.42 7.08 -18.83
CA LEU A 5 -7.02 8.48 -18.83
C LEU A 5 -6.87 9.07 -20.24
N ASN A 6 -6.39 8.27 -21.19
CA ASN A 6 -6.19 8.68 -22.57
C ASN A 6 -7.50 8.85 -23.38
N ASN A 7 -8.63 8.41 -22.85
CA ASN A 7 -9.95 8.64 -23.46
C ASN A 7 -10.53 9.99 -23.08
N LEU A 8 -9.89 10.69 -22.17
CA LEU A 8 -10.29 12.03 -21.75
C LEU A 8 -9.65 13.10 -22.64
N LYS A 9 -10.29 14.24 -22.72
CA LYS A 9 -9.84 15.39 -23.49
C LYS A 9 -9.50 16.55 -22.56
N GLU A 10 -8.72 17.49 -23.07
CA GLU A 10 -8.44 18.73 -22.37
C GLU A 10 -9.73 19.41 -21.91
N GLY A 11 -9.77 19.76 -20.63
CA GLY A 11 -10.94 20.36 -19.99
C GLY A 11 -11.85 19.37 -19.28
N ASP A 12 -11.72 18.08 -19.52
CA ASP A 12 -12.55 17.08 -18.87
C ASP A 12 -12.24 16.98 -17.37
N ILE A 13 -13.28 16.82 -16.59
CA ILE A 13 -13.17 16.59 -15.16
C ILE A 13 -13.21 15.09 -14.90
N PHE A 14 -12.32 14.64 -14.04
CA PHE A 14 -12.26 13.23 -13.62
C PHE A 14 -11.87 13.13 -12.15
N TYR A 15 -12.06 11.95 -11.60
CA TYR A 15 -11.71 11.66 -10.20
C TYR A 15 -10.65 10.58 -10.15
N HIS A 16 -9.59 10.85 -9.41
CA HIS A 16 -8.45 9.95 -9.28
C HIS A 16 -8.17 9.68 -7.81
N ILE A 17 -7.78 8.45 -7.52
CA ILE A 17 -7.42 8.05 -6.15
C ILE A 17 -5.92 8.24 -5.98
N MET A 18 -5.54 9.14 -5.09
CA MET A 18 -4.15 9.42 -4.74
C MET A 18 -4.02 9.55 -3.23
N PHE A 19 -2.98 8.93 -2.66
CA PHE A 19 -2.70 9.02 -1.22
C PHE A 19 -3.92 8.64 -0.34
N ASN A 20 -4.67 7.62 -0.74
CA ASN A 20 -5.89 7.17 -0.07
C ASN A 20 -6.99 8.23 0.00
N LYS A 21 -7.03 9.12 -0.97
CA LYS A 21 -8.07 10.14 -1.13
C LYS A 21 -8.59 10.16 -2.55
N VAL A 22 -9.85 10.54 -2.70
CA VAL A 22 -10.44 10.81 -4.00
C VAL A 22 -10.20 12.28 -4.33
N CYS A 23 -9.48 12.53 -5.41
CA CYS A 23 -9.12 13.87 -5.85
C CYS A 23 -9.91 14.23 -7.12
N LYS A 24 -10.54 15.39 -7.12
CA LYS A 24 -11.17 15.95 -8.30
C LYS A 24 -10.11 16.63 -9.15
N CYS A 25 -10.02 16.21 -10.40
CA CYS A 25 -8.96 16.65 -11.30
C CYS A 25 -9.53 17.21 -12.61
N LYS A 26 -8.75 18.06 -13.25
CA LYS A 26 -9.06 18.59 -14.59
C LYS A 26 -7.93 18.23 -15.54
N HIS A 27 -8.29 17.65 -16.67
CA HIS A 27 -7.35 17.33 -17.74
C HIS A 27 -6.83 18.61 -18.39
N LEU A 28 -5.52 18.79 -18.44
CA LEU A 28 -4.88 19.99 -19.01
C LEU A 28 -4.25 19.74 -20.38
N GLY A 29 -4.45 18.55 -20.95
CA GLY A 29 -3.92 18.18 -22.25
C GLY A 29 -2.78 17.18 -22.14
N ASP A 30 -2.39 16.66 -23.29
CA ASP A 30 -1.27 15.72 -23.36
C ASP A 30 0.05 16.47 -23.25
N ALA A 31 0.98 15.88 -22.54
CA ALA A 31 2.34 16.40 -22.40
C ALA A 31 3.35 15.30 -22.73
N HIS A 32 4.45 15.70 -23.36
CA HIS A 32 5.57 14.80 -23.62
C HIS A 32 6.73 15.14 -22.70
N ASN A 33 7.20 14.16 -21.95
CA ASN A 33 8.44 14.32 -21.23
C ASN A 33 9.60 13.88 -22.11
N MET A 34 10.38 14.85 -22.59
CA MET A 34 11.51 14.58 -23.49
C MET A 34 12.58 13.68 -22.87
N ASN A 35 12.72 13.69 -21.56
CA ASN A 35 13.73 12.88 -20.86
C ASN A 35 13.36 11.40 -20.79
N TYR A 36 12.07 11.08 -20.76
CA TYR A 36 11.59 9.71 -20.59
C TYR A 36 10.95 9.12 -21.83
N ARG A 37 10.74 9.90 -22.87
CA ARG A 37 10.08 9.49 -24.13
C ARG A 37 8.72 8.82 -23.90
N MET A 38 8.08 9.10 -22.79
CA MET A 38 6.79 8.52 -22.39
C MET A 38 5.66 9.53 -22.61
N PRO A 39 4.55 9.10 -23.22
CA PRO A 39 3.38 9.97 -23.30
C PRO A 39 2.80 10.18 -21.90
N MET A 40 2.52 11.43 -21.56
CA MET A 40 2.00 11.82 -20.26
C MET A 40 0.78 12.68 -20.43
N VAL A 41 -0.10 12.62 -19.46
CA VAL A 41 -1.25 13.53 -19.36
C VAL A 41 -0.97 14.51 -18.23
N LYS A 42 -1.14 15.77 -18.51
CA LYS A 42 -1.06 16.82 -17.50
C LYS A 42 -2.44 17.05 -16.90
N PHE A 43 -2.52 17.13 -15.59
CA PHE A 43 -3.77 17.40 -14.89
C PHE A 43 -3.59 18.34 -13.71
N GLU A 44 -4.68 19.01 -13.33
CA GLU A 44 -4.74 19.89 -12.19
C GLU A 44 -5.64 19.29 -11.13
N ILE A 45 -5.20 19.31 -9.86
CA ILE A 45 -6.02 18.91 -8.72
C ILE A 45 -6.79 20.13 -8.24
N LEU A 46 -8.14 20.06 -8.29
CA LEU A 46 -8.99 21.22 -8.07
C LEU A 46 -9.31 21.51 -6.59
N GLU A 47 -9.31 20.50 -5.72
CA GLU A 47 -9.85 20.62 -4.36
C GLU A 47 -8.89 20.24 -3.24
N GLU A 48 -7.64 19.89 -3.55
CA GLU A 48 -6.71 19.36 -2.54
C GLU A 48 -5.82 20.43 -1.94
N LYS A 49 -6.30 21.09 -0.91
CA LYS A 49 -5.50 22.02 -0.10
C LYS A 49 -4.57 21.31 0.87
N ASP A 50 -4.85 20.03 1.21
CA ASP A 50 -4.13 19.29 2.24
C ASP A 50 -2.89 18.54 1.74
N LEU A 51 -2.72 18.39 0.43
CA LEU A 51 -1.58 17.67 -0.14
C LEU A 51 -0.29 18.49 -0.17
N GLY A 52 -0.36 19.79 0.08
CA GLY A 52 0.83 20.64 0.25
C GLY A 52 1.72 20.83 -0.97
N PHE A 53 1.32 20.39 -2.15
CA PHE A 53 2.08 20.56 -3.38
C PHE A 53 1.25 21.22 -4.50
N ASN A 54 1.95 21.60 -5.55
CA ASN A 54 1.38 22.29 -6.69
C ASN A 54 0.18 21.57 -7.28
N THR A 55 -0.77 22.34 -7.78
CA THR A 55 -2.04 21.88 -8.32
C THR A 55 -1.94 21.06 -9.59
N SER A 56 -0.76 20.93 -10.21
CA SER A 56 -0.60 20.16 -11.44
C SER A 56 0.39 19.01 -11.27
N SER A 57 0.04 17.89 -11.87
CA SER A 57 0.82 16.67 -11.82
C SER A 57 0.78 15.96 -13.17
N TYR A 58 1.55 14.91 -13.35
CA TYR A 58 1.60 14.15 -14.59
C TYR A 58 1.29 12.69 -14.34
N LEU A 59 0.40 12.12 -15.16
CA LEU A 59 0.10 10.69 -15.20
C LEU A 59 0.54 10.11 -16.53
N TYR A 60 0.98 8.86 -16.50
CA TYR A 60 1.37 8.14 -17.71
C TYR A 60 0.12 7.62 -18.44
N ASP A 61 0.20 7.59 -19.77
CA ASP A 61 -0.85 7.01 -20.61
C ASP A 61 -0.72 5.46 -20.58
N ASP A 62 -1.65 4.81 -19.93
CA ASP A 62 -1.65 3.38 -19.67
C ASP A 62 -1.78 2.48 -20.89
N ASN A 63 -2.38 2.98 -21.97
CA ASN A 63 -2.58 2.14 -23.16
C ASN A 63 -1.27 1.71 -23.82
N LYS A 64 -0.18 2.37 -23.52
CA LYS A 64 1.13 2.07 -24.08
C LYS A 64 2.05 1.33 -23.11
N PHE A 65 1.67 1.25 -21.85
CA PHE A 65 2.49 0.67 -20.78
C PHE A 65 1.61 -0.16 -19.84
N GLU A 66 1.11 -1.30 -20.34
CA GLU A 66 0.24 -2.21 -19.59
C GLU A 66 0.84 -2.67 -18.25
N ASP A 67 2.17 -2.67 -18.15
CA ASP A 67 2.88 -3.09 -16.95
C ASP A 67 3.03 -1.98 -15.90
N PHE A 68 2.72 -0.75 -16.24
CA PHE A 68 2.76 0.36 -15.30
C PHE A 68 1.38 0.65 -14.74
N VAL A 69 1.28 0.50 -13.47
CA VAL A 69 0.17 0.89 -12.58
C VAL A 69 -1.10 1.29 -13.33
N ASN A 70 -2.11 0.45 -13.27
CA ASN A 70 -3.44 0.70 -13.82
C ASN A 70 -3.90 2.11 -13.47
N GLN A 71 -3.78 3.02 -14.40
CA GLN A 71 -4.15 4.42 -14.21
C GLN A 71 -5.57 4.64 -14.66
N TYR A 72 -6.46 3.96 -14.00
CA TYR A 72 -7.87 4.22 -14.19
C TYR A 72 -8.28 5.43 -13.40
N VAL A 73 -9.13 6.20 -14.01
CA VAL A 73 -9.80 7.32 -13.37
C VAL A 73 -11.31 7.13 -13.46
N TYR A 74 -12.06 7.93 -12.75
CA TYR A 74 -13.51 7.76 -12.66
C TYR A 74 -14.20 9.03 -13.12
N ASP A 75 -15.36 8.89 -13.79
CA ASP A 75 -16.14 10.01 -14.26
C ASP A 75 -17.05 10.60 -13.20
N ASN A 76 -17.28 9.90 -12.11
CA ASN A 76 -18.04 10.42 -10.98
C ASN A 76 -17.38 10.08 -9.63
N VAL A 77 -17.68 10.93 -8.65
CA VAL A 77 -17.07 10.85 -7.32
C VAL A 77 -17.53 9.60 -6.56
N GLU A 78 -18.77 9.17 -6.75
CA GLU A 78 -19.34 8.04 -6.01
C GLU A 78 -18.65 6.73 -6.35
N GLU A 79 -18.40 6.50 -7.63
CA GLU A 79 -17.67 5.31 -8.08
C GLU A 79 -16.21 5.34 -7.62
N ALA A 80 -15.58 6.51 -7.60
CA ALA A 80 -14.22 6.65 -7.09
C ALA A 80 -14.16 6.35 -5.58
N ILE A 81 -15.12 6.82 -4.82
CA ILE A 81 -15.23 6.53 -3.38
C ILE A 81 -15.43 5.04 -3.16
N GLN A 82 -16.30 4.40 -3.94
CA GLN A 82 -16.53 2.96 -3.83
C GLN A 82 -15.27 2.16 -4.12
N ALA A 83 -14.52 2.54 -5.15
CA ALA A 83 -13.26 1.90 -5.50
C ALA A 83 -12.21 2.06 -4.40
N LEU A 84 -12.13 3.23 -3.80
CA LEU A 84 -11.25 3.47 -2.65
C LEU A 84 -11.64 2.62 -1.45
N PHE A 85 -12.94 2.49 -1.20
CA PHE A 85 -13.45 1.67 -0.11
C PHE A 85 -13.04 0.21 -0.27
N GLU A 86 -13.20 -0.34 -1.47
CA GLU A 86 -12.81 -1.72 -1.79
C GLU A 86 -11.29 -1.93 -1.63
N LYS A 87 -10.51 -0.97 -2.07
CA LYS A 87 -9.05 -1.00 -1.88
C LYS A 87 -8.67 -1.02 -0.39
N LEU A 88 -9.29 -0.16 0.41
CA LEU A 88 -9.03 -0.09 1.84
C LEU A 88 -9.45 -1.36 2.58
N GLU A 89 -10.56 -1.97 2.18
CA GLU A 89 -10.98 -3.26 2.74
C GLU A 89 -9.96 -4.36 2.45
N THR A 90 -9.44 -4.41 1.23
CA THR A 90 -8.41 -5.37 0.83
C THR A 90 -7.12 -5.14 1.63
N ASP A 91 -6.66 -3.90 1.71
CA ASP A 91 -5.46 -3.53 2.46
C ASP A 91 -5.61 -3.89 3.95
N LEU A 92 -6.79 -3.66 4.51
CA LEU A 92 -7.09 -3.99 5.90
C LEU A 92 -7.01 -5.50 6.15
N LYS A 93 -7.57 -6.30 5.24
CA LYS A 93 -7.47 -7.77 5.32
C LYS A 93 -6.02 -8.25 5.27
N ASP A 94 -5.22 -7.68 4.37
CA ASP A 94 -3.81 -8.03 4.23
C ASP A 94 -3.03 -7.73 5.51
N VAL A 95 -3.26 -6.56 6.10
CA VAL A 95 -2.63 -6.17 7.37
C VAL A 95 -3.07 -7.10 8.50
N GLN A 96 -4.35 -7.42 8.59
CA GLN A 96 -4.85 -8.36 9.60
C GLN A 96 -4.21 -9.75 9.46
N ASN A 97 -4.06 -10.24 8.24
CA ASN A 97 -3.40 -11.52 7.98
C ASN A 97 -1.92 -11.48 8.41
N GLN A 98 -1.23 -10.38 8.14
CA GLN A 98 0.14 -10.19 8.59
C GLN A 98 0.26 -10.14 10.11
N ILE A 99 -0.66 -9.46 10.77
CA ILE A 99 -0.73 -9.40 12.24
C ILE A 99 -0.93 -10.80 12.82
N ASN A 100 -1.87 -11.57 12.28
CA ASN A 100 -2.14 -12.93 12.73
C ASN A 100 -0.94 -13.85 12.55
N LYS A 101 -0.25 -13.74 11.42
CA LYS A 101 0.97 -14.49 11.15
C LYS A 101 2.08 -14.14 12.13
N THR A 102 2.26 -12.86 12.40
CA THR A 102 3.28 -12.38 13.35
C THR A 102 2.96 -12.82 14.78
N LYS A 103 1.69 -12.81 15.17
CA LYS A 103 1.24 -13.33 16.48
C LYS A 103 1.59 -14.81 16.62
N LEU A 104 1.34 -15.61 15.59
CA LEU A 104 1.67 -17.03 15.61
C LEU A 104 3.17 -17.26 15.74
N GLU A 105 3.97 -16.50 15.01
CA GLU A 105 5.44 -16.56 15.11
C GLU A 105 5.90 -16.19 16.52
N LEU A 106 5.31 -15.18 17.13
CA LEU A 106 5.61 -14.78 18.50
C LEU A 106 5.29 -15.90 19.50
N GLU A 107 4.12 -16.53 19.39
CA GLU A 107 3.73 -17.66 20.24
C GLU A 107 4.70 -18.81 20.13
N ASN A 108 5.11 -19.15 18.91
CA ASN A 108 6.08 -20.23 18.67
C ASN A 108 7.44 -19.91 19.30
N LEU A 109 7.90 -18.65 19.20
CA LEU A 109 9.17 -18.24 19.80
C LEU A 109 9.10 -18.26 21.34
N LEU A 110 7.97 -17.87 21.91
CA LEU A 110 7.77 -17.92 23.36
C LEU A 110 7.76 -19.35 23.86
N LEU A 111 7.14 -20.28 23.14
CA LEU A 111 7.16 -21.69 23.48
C LEU A 111 8.58 -22.26 23.42
N LEU A 112 9.36 -21.89 22.42
CA LEU A 112 10.76 -22.31 22.30
C LEU A 112 11.60 -21.75 23.44
N GLU A 113 11.43 -20.50 23.79
CA GLU A 113 12.10 -19.85 24.92
C GLU A 113 11.82 -20.60 26.23
N ASN A 114 10.55 -20.94 26.48
CA ASN A 114 10.16 -21.70 27.68
C ASN A 114 10.79 -23.09 27.71
N LYS A 115 10.83 -23.78 26.56
CA LYS A 115 11.52 -25.08 26.48
C LYS A 115 13.00 -24.97 26.81
N LEU A 116 13.68 -23.97 26.28
CA LEU A 116 15.11 -23.76 26.54
C LEU A 116 15.36 -23.40 28.00
N LYS A 117 14.52 -22.56 28.60
CA LYS A 117 14.61 -22.26 30.04
C LYS A 117 14.45 -23.49 30.89
N ASN A 118 13.50 -24.36 30.56
CA ASN A 118 13.31 -25.64 31.29
C ASN A 118 14.49 -26.57 31.17
N ILE A 119 15.09 -26.67 29.98
CA ILE A 119 16.29 -27.46 29.74
C ILE A 119 17.46 -26.94 30.60
N LEU A 120 17.65 -25.62 30.64
CA LEU A 120 18.68 -24.98 31.46
C LEU A 120 18.48 -25.26 32.96
N LYS A 121 17.23 -25.18 33.43
CA LYS A 121 16.90 -25.50 34.82
C LYS A 121 17.20 -26.98 35.18
N GLU A 122 16.87 -27.89 34.28
CA GLU A 122 17.17 -29.31 34.48
C GLU A 122 18.68 -29.56 34.53
N ASN A 123 19.45 -28.94 33.67
CA ASN A 123 20.90 -29.04 33.67
C ASN A 123 21.52 -28.48 34.94
N ASP A 124 21.05 -27.30 35.38
CA ASP A 124 21.50 -26.69 36.65
C ASP A 124 21.16 -27.59 37.83
N GLY A 125 19.94 -28.17 37.84
CA GLY A 125 19.55 -29.12 38.87
C GLY A 125 20.40 -30.40 38.89
N LYS A 126 20.76 -30.93 37.74
CA LYS A 126 21.66 -32.09 37.61
C LYS A 126 23.08 -31.76 38.09
N ASN A 127 23.61 -30.61 37.69
CA ASN A 127 24.93 -30.16 38.11
C ASN A 127 25.02 -29.98 39.63
N ASN A 128 23.98 -29.37 40.23
CA ASN A 128 23.90 -29.24 41.67
C ASN A 128 23.81 -30.54 42.40
N LYS A 129 23.08 -31.53 41.87
CA LYS A 129 23.01 -32.88 42.46
C LYS A 129 24.33 -33.61 42.36
N GLU A 130 25.05 -33.52 41.27
CA GLU A 130 26.37 -34.10 41.08
C GLU A 130 27.38 -33.49 42.04
N ASN A 131 27.39 -32.18 42.22
CA ASN A 131 28.24 -31.48 43.18
C ASN A 131 27.99 -31.89 44.61
N ILE A 132 26.75 -32.12 44.98
CA ILE A 132 26.37 -32.59 46.31
C ILE A 132 26.86 -34.05 46.53
N LYS A 133 26.83 -34.88 45.51
CA LYS A 133 27.30 -36.26 45.58
C LYS A 133 28.84 -36.38 45.70
N GLU A 134 29.56 -35.45 45.14
CA GLU A 134 31.02 -35.39 45.18
C GLU A 134 31.55 -34.82 46.50
N SER A 135 30.74 -34.18 47.26
CA SER A 135 31.10 -33.64 48.56
C SER A 135 30.76 -34.61 49.69
#